data_12946d023dff36d42d20ee8b4cc70dbc
#
_entry.id   12946d023dff36d42d20ee8b4cc70dbc
#
_cell.length_a   1.000
_cell.length_b   1.000
_cell.length_c   1.000
_cell.angle_alpha   90.00
_cell.angle_beta   90.00
_cell.angle_gamma   90.00
#
_symmetry.space_group_name_H-M   'P 1'
#
loop_
_entity.id
_entity.type
_entity.pdbx_description
1 polymer ?
#
loop_
_entity_poly.entity_id
_entity_poly.type
_entity_poly.pdbx_seq_one_letter_code
_entity_poly.pdbx_strand_id
1 'polypeptide(L)'
;MSYLIPTVIEKSQFGERAYDIYSRLLRERIVFLGGLIDDDVANIVIAQLLFLQSEDPKKDISLYINSPGGYIHSGFAILDTMNHVKPEVSTVCVGMAASMGAVILSAGAKGKRFVLPNAEVMIHQPLGGAEGQASDIEINARHIIKSRETLNKILAKNTGQPLSKIEKDVDRNFYMSAEEAKKYGIIDKIL
;
A
#
# COMPACT_ATOMS: atom_id res chain seq x y z
N MET A 1 -20.42 -10.21 -6.25
CA MET A 1 -20.12 -10.98 -7.49
C MET A 1 -18.78 -11.67 -7.29
N SER A 2 -18.72 -13.01 -7.40
CA SER A 2 -17.43 -13.70 -7.43
C SER A 2 -16.85 -13.55 -8.83
N TYR A 3 -15.70 -12.93 -8.95
CA TYR A 3 -14.98 -12.86 -10.22
C TYR A 3 -14.31 -14.22 -10.48
N LEU A 4 -14.44 -14.71 -11.73
CA LEU A 4 -13.72 -15.90 -12.15
C LEU A 4 -12.22 -15.54 -12.24
N ILE A 5 -11.40 -16.15 -11.38
CA ILE A 5 -9.94 -16.00 -11.44
C ILE A 5 -9.41 -16.92 -12.53
N PRO A 6 -8.73 -16.42 -13.58
CA PRO A 6 -8.21 -17.23 -14.67
C PRO A 6 -7.16 -18.22 -14.17
N THR A 7 -7.16 -19.43 -14.75
CA THR A 7 -6.15 -20.46 -14.54
C THR A 7 -5.19 -20.50 -15.71
N VAL A 8 -3.89 -20.54 -15.43
CA VAL A 8 -2.80 -20.71 -16.43
C VAL A 8 -2.20 -22.09 -16.27
N ILE A 9 -1.93 -22.77 -17.38
CA ILE A 9 -1.27 -24.08 -17.42
C ILE A 9 0.16 -23.88 -17.91
N GLU A 10 1.13 -24.21 -17.06
CA GLU A 10 2.55 -24.27 -17.44
C GLU A 10 2.94 -25.70 -17.81
N LYS A 11 3.60 -25.83 -18.96
CA LYS A 11 4.18 -27.11 -19.41
C LYS A 11 5.67 -27.14 -19.05
N SER A 12 6.12 -28.18 -18.39
CA SER A 12 7.53 -28.43 -18.11
C SER A 12 7.91 -29.85 -18.51
N GLN A 13 9.19 -30.16 -18.48
CA GLN A 13 9.66 -31.56 -18.68
C GLN A 13 9.14 -32.55 -17.62
N PHE A 14 8.61 -32.05 -16.49
CA PHE A 14 8.03 -32.87 -15.40
C PHE A 14 6.50 -32.95 -15.47
N GLY A 15 5.86 -32.43 -16.53
CA GLY A 15 4.42 -32.42 -16.71
C GLY A 15 3.79 -31.03 -16.74
N GLU A 16 2.46 -31.02 -16.67
CA GLU A 16 1.65 -29.79 -16.66
C GLU A 16 1.28 -29.43 -15.23
N ARG A 17 1.36 -28.13 -14.90
CA ARG A 17 0.88 -27.57 -13.63
C ARG A 17 -0.08 -26.43 -13.88
N ALA A 18 -1.21 -26.47 -13.21
CA ALA A 18 -2.21 -25.39 -13.23
C ALA A 18 -1.99 -24.44 -12.05
N TYR A 19 -2.01 -23.13 -12.32
CA TYR A 19 -1.97 -22.07 -11.33
C TYR A 19 -3.10 -21.08 -11.60
N ASP A 20 -3.70 -20.51 -10.56
CA ASP A 20 -4.43 -19.27 -10.76
C ASP A 20 -3.45 -18.14 -11.11
N ILE A 21 -3.97 -17.07 -11.74
CA ILE A 21 -3.10 -16.00 -12.27
C ILE A 21 -2.31 -15.29 -11.17
N TYR A 22 -2.86 -15.11 -9.97
CA TYR A 22 -2.15 -14.46 -8.86
C TYR A 22 -1.03 -15.35 -8.32
N SER A 23 -1.29 -16.65 -8.13
CA SER A 23 -0.25 -17.63 -7.75
C SER A 23 0.86 -17.70 -8.79
N ARG A 24 0.52 -17.57 -10.08
CA ARG A 24 1.52 -17.55 -11.14
C ARG A 24 2.39 -16.29 -11.08
N LEU A 25 1.79 -15.12 -10.87
CA LEU A 25 2.50 -13.85 -10.74
C LEU A 25 3.33 -13.77 -9.45
N LEU A 26 2.87 -14.39 -8.36
CA LEU A 26 3.63 -14.47 -7.12
C LEU A 26 4.99 -15.16 -7.31
N ARG A 27 5.10 -16.15 -8.19
CA ARG A 27 6.40 -16.77 -8.55
C ARG A 27 7.37 -15.79 -9.22
N GLU A 28 6.85 -14.76 -9.89
CA GLU A 28 7.65 -13.64 -10.41
C GLU A 28 7.83 -12.51 -9.37
N ARG A 29 7.49 -12.81 -8.10
CA ARG A 29 7.59 -11.89 -6.97
C ARG A 29 6.69 -10.66 -7.08
N ILE A 30 5.57 -10.82 -7.78
CA ILE A 30 4.55 -9.78 -7.96
C ILE A 30 3.41 -10.05 -6.98
N VAL A 31 3.12 -9.06 -6.14
CA VAL A 31 2.02 -9.05 -5.16
C VAL A 31 1.04 -7.95 -5.54
N PHE A 32 -0.26 -8.22 -5.39
CA PHE A 32 -1.31 -7.23 -5.64
C PHE A 32 -1.97 -6.78 -4.34
N LEU A 33 -2.07 -5.47 -4.18
CA LEU A 33 -2.89 -4.81 -3.17
C LEU A 33 -4.03 -4.10 -3.88
N GLY A 34 -5.16 -4.79 -4.03
CA GLY A 34 -6.34 -4.30 -4.73
C GLY A 34 -7.56 -4.15 -3.82
N GLY A 35 -8.40 -3.14 -4.11
CA GLY A 35 -9.63 -2.89 -3.36
C GLY A 35 -9.41 -2.30 -1.96
N LEU A 36 -10.38 -2.50 -1.07
CA LEU A 36 -10.34 -2.00 0.31
C LEU A 36 -9.24 -2.73 1.11
N ILE A 37 -8.45 -1.99 1.87
CA ILE A 37 -7.46 -2.54 2.79
C ILE A 37 -8.15 -2.86 4.11
N ASP A 38 -8.54 -4.11 4.27
CA ASP A 38 -9.07 -4.71 5.48
C ASP A 38 -8.10 -5.74 6.07
N ASP A 39 -8.50 -6.42 7.13
CA ASP A 39 -7.64 -7.38 7.83
C ASP A 39 -7.35 -8.62 6.97
N ASP A 40 -8.31 -9.08 6.16
CA ASP A 40 -8.13 -10.23 5.29
C ASP A 40 -7.13 -9.93 4.17
N VAL A 41 -7.29 -8.80 3.50
CA VAL A 41 -6.34 -8.32 2.47
C VAL A 41 -4.95 -8.12 3.08
N ALA A 42 -4.87 -7.50 4.25
CA ALA A 42 -3.59 -7.29 4.93
C ALA A 42 -2.89 -8.60 5.24
N ASN A 43 -3.59 -9.58 5.82
CA ASN A 43 -3.04 -10.89 6.15
C ASN A 43 -2.54 -11.64 4.91
N ILE A 44 -3.25 -11.56 3.78
CA ILE A 44 -2.84 -12.18 2.52
C ILE A 44 -1.55 -11.52 2.00
N VAL A 45 -1.48 -10.19 1.96
CA VAL A 45 -0.28 -9.46 1.50
C VAL A 45 0.91 -9.77 2.40
N ILE A 46 0.73 -9.74 3.73
CA ILE A 46 1.77 -10.07 4.71
C ILE A 46 2.31 -11.49 4.49
N ALA A 47 1.41 -12.48 4.35
CA ALA A 47 1.79 -13.87 4.10
C ALA A 47 2.63 -14.00 2.81
N GLN A 48 2.25 -13.29 1.75
CA GLN A 48 3.00 -13.28 0.49
C GLN A 48 4.38 -12.64 0.64
N LEU A 49 4.51 -11.52 1.35
CA LEU A 49 5.78 -10.87 1.60
C LEU A 49 6.73 -11.77 2.39
N LEU A 50 6.23 -12.43 3.45
CA LEU A 50 7.01 -13.37 4.28
C LEU A 50 7.41 -14.61 3.48
N PHE A 51 6.52 -15.16 2.66
CA PHE A 51 6.82 -16.28 1.78
C PHE A 51 7.92 -15.92 0.78
N LEU A 52 7.81 -14.77 0.10
CA LEU A 52 8.82 -14.33 -0.87
C LEU A 52 10.18 -14.05 -0.22
N GLN A 53 10.21 -13.54 1.02
CA GLN A 53 11.46 -13.43 1.78
C GLN A 53 12.08 -14.80 2.03
N SER A 54 11.27 -15.83 2.37
CA SER A 54 11.79 -17.17 2.64
C SER A 54 12.34 -17.85 1.38
N GLU A 55 11.76 -17.57 0.22
CA GLU A 55 12.23 -18.10 -1.07
C GLU A 55 13.57 -17.50 -1.52
N ASP A 56 13.69 -16.18 -1.49
CA ASP A 56 14.92 -15.48 -1.82
C ASP A 56 14.99 -14.10 -1.12
N PRO A 57 15.76 -13.95 -0.06
CA PRO A 57 15.86 -12.69 0.69
C PRO A 57 16.63 -11.58 -0.01
N LYS A 58 17.20 -11.83 -1.21
CA LYS A 58 18.01 -10.86 -1.95
C LYS A 58 17.31 -10.24 -3.14
N LYS A 59 16.24 -10.89 -3.63
CA LYS A 59 15.50 -10.41 -4.78
C LYS A 59 14.35 -9.51 -4.35
N ASP A 60 14.18 -8.39 -5.04
CA ASP A 60 13.11 -7.44 -4.83
C ASP A 60 11.72 -8.09 -4.94
N ILE A 61 10.76 -7.47 -4.26
CA ILE A 61 9.34 -7.78 -4.36
C ILE A 61 8.65 -6.59 -5.03
N SER A 62 7.75 -6.83 -5.98
CA SER A 62 6.96 -5.79 -6.64
C SER A 62 5.52 -5.80 -6.10
N LEU A 63 5.14 -4.75 -5.38
CA LEU A 63 3.79 -4.55 -4.84
C LEU A 63 3.00 -3.61 -5.76
N TYR A 64 2.03 -4.17 -6.50
CA TYR A 64 1.12 -3.43 -7.36
C TYR A 64 -0.10 -2.97 -6.56
N ILE A 65 -0.38 -1.67 -6.58
CA ILE A 65 -1.40 -1.03 -5.75
C ILE A 65 -2.51 -0.45 -6.64
N ASN A 66 -3.74 -0.91 -6.41
CA ASN A 66 -4.97 -0.32 -6.95
C ASN A 66 -6.03 -0.31 -5.85
N SER A 67 -5.95 0.67 -4.96
CA SER A 67 -6.71 0.69 -3.71
C SER A 67 -7.21 2.09 -3.35
N PRO A 68 -8.47 2.22 -2.92
CA PRO A 68 -8.98 3.46 -2.32
C PRO A 68 -8.49 3.69 -0.88
N GLY A 69 -7.67 2.80 -0.33
CA GLY A 69 -7.27 2.78 1.07
C GLY A 69 -8.12 1.83 1.92
N GLY A 70 -8.20 2.08 3.21
CA GLY A 70 -8.96 1.24 4.14
C GLY A 70 -8.54 1.43 5.60
N TYR A 71 -8.61 0.36 6.40
CA TYR A 71 -8.34 0.42 7.83
C TYR A 71 -6.88 0.73 8.13
N ILE A 72 -6.65 1.69 9.04
CA ILE A 72 -5.32 2.17 9.39
C ILE A 72 -4.44 1.04 9.95
N HIS A 73 -4.99 0.20 10.85
CA HIS A 73 -4.22 -0.88 11.46
C HIS A 73 -3.83 -1.96 10.46
N SER A 74 -4.74 -2.33 9.55
CA SER A 74 -4.46 -3.26 8.45
C SER A 74 -3.39 -2.70 7.52
N GLY A 75 -3.45 -1.40 7.23
CA GLY A 75 -2.42 -0.71 6.43
C GLY A 75 -1.07 -0.62 7.14
N PHE A 76 -1.04 -0.35 8.45
CA PHE A 76 0.20 -0.38 9.24
C PHE A 76 0.82 -1.78 9.28
N ALA A 77 0.02 -2.83 9.38
CA ALA A 77 0.51 -4.20 9.36
C ALA A 77 1.25 -4.53 8.04
N ILE A 78 0.70 -4.09 6.90
CA ILE A 78 1.39 -4.21 5.60
C ILE A 78 2.67 -3.37 5.58
N LEU A 79 2.59 -2.09 5.96
CA LEU A 79 3.70 -1.15 5.94
C LEU A 79 4.87 -1.62 6.81
N ASP A 80 4.59 -2.06 8.03
CA ASP A 80 5.61 -2.54 8.95
C ASP A 80 6.22 -3.86 8.44
N THR A 81 5.44 -4.73 7.80
CA THR A 81 5.96 -5.94 7.16
C THR A 81 6.86 -5.59 5.97
N MET A 82 6.51 -4.63 5.12
CA MET A 82 7.38 -4.14 4.04
C MET A 82 8.73 -3.65 4.58
N ASN A 83 8.73 -2.96 5.71
CA ASN A 83 9.94 -2.47 6.36
C ASN A 83 10.75 -3.57 7.09
N HIS A 84 10.08 -4.66 7.50
CA HIS A 84 10.68 -5.76 8.26
C HIS A 84 11.37 -6.80 7.37
N VAL A 85 10.79 -7.10 6.20
CA VAL A 85 11.36 -8.09 5.28
C VAL A 85 12.69 -7.61 4.70
N LYS A 86 13.60 -8.56 4.43
CA LYS A 86 14.93 -8.26 3.88
C LYS A 86 14.93 -7.80 2.41
N PRO A 87 14.08 -8.38 1.53
CA PRO A 87 13.96 -7.90 0.17
C PRO A 87 13.50 -6.43 0.14
N GLU A 88 14.02 -5.65 -0.80
CA GLU A 88 13.44 -4.34 -1.07
C GLU A 88 12.06 -4.50 -1.71
N VAL A 89 11.09 -3.77 -1.20
CA VAL A 89 9.72 -3.76 -1.76
C VAL A 89 9.58 -2.56 -2.68
N SER A 90 9.51 -2.82 -3.98
CA SER A 90 9.13 -1.85 -5.00
C SER A 90 7.62 -1.66 -4.99
N THR A 91 7.12 -0.44 -5.12
CA THR A 91 5.69 -0.14 -5.18
C THR A 91 5.30 0.45 -6.53
N VAL A 92 4.18 0.01 -7.08
CA VAL A 92 3.67 0.45 -8.39
C VAL A 92 2.19 0.80 -8.28
N CYS A 93 1.84 2.07 -8.40
CA CYS A 93 0.44 2.47 -8.47
C CYS A 93 -0.14 2.20 -9.86
N VAL A 94 -1.21 1.41 -9.92
CA VAL A 94 -2.00 1.14 -11.13
C VAL A 94 -3.45 1.56 -10.88
N GLY A 95 -3.97 2.52 -11.64
CA GLY A 95 -5.30 3.08 -11.41
C GLY A 95 -5.35 4.08 -10.27
N MET A 96 -5.36 3.64 -9.02
CA MET A 96 -5.44 4.53 -7.86
C MET A 96 -4.65 4.02 -6.66
N ALA A 97 -4.01 4.95 -5.95
CA ALA A 97 -3.52 4.73 -4.59
C ALA A 97 -4.02 5.87 -3.69
N ALA A 98 -5.08 5.61 -2.93
CA ALA A 98 -5.68 6.63 -2.07
C ALA A 98 -5.56 6.29 -0.58
N SER A 99 -5.52 7.32 0.29
CA SER A 99 -5.54 7.16 1.73
C SER A 99 -4.41 6.24 2.22
N MET A 100 -4.72 5.14 2.93
CA MET A 100 -3.73 4.14 3.32
C MET A 100 -2.96 3.54 2.12
N GLY A 101 -3.58 3.43 0.94
CA GLY A 101 -2.92 2.99 -0.29
C GLY A 101 -1.79 3.94 -0.72
N ALA A 102 -1.99 5.25 -0.57
CA ALA A 102 -0.95 6.25 -0.85
C ALA A 102 0.20 6.20 0.18
N VAL A 103 -0.11 5.92 1.44
CA VAL A 103 0.90 5.75 2.50
C VAL A 103 1.78 4.53 2.19
N ILE A 104 1.18 3.39 1.83
CA ILE A 104 1.90 2.17 1.43
C ILE A 104 2.73 2.42 0.16
N LEU A 105 2.16 3.10 -0.85
CA LEU A 105 2.89 3.48 -2.08
C LEU A 105 4.15 4.27 -1.75
N SER A 106 4.02 5.28 -0.88
CA SER A 106 5.14 6.14 -0.47
C SER A 106 6.25 5.41 0.31
N ALA A 107 5.91 4.26 0.90
CA ALA A 107 6.81 3.46 1.73
C ALA A 107 7.65 2.44 0.93
N GLY A 108 7.47 2.34 -0.37
CA GLY A 108 8.34 1.55 -1.24
C GLY A 108 9.81 1.95 -1.12
N ALA A 109 10.71 1.04 -1.46
CA ALA A 109 12.14 1.29 -1.43
C ALA A 109 12.51 2.53 -2.26
N LYS A 110 13.40 3.37 -1.75
CA LYS A 110 13.78 4.63 -2.39
C LYS A 110 14.35 4.38 -3.79
N GLY A 111 13.85 5.11 -4.77
CA GLY A 111 14.16 4.92 -6.19
C GLY A 111 13.32 3.84 -6.89
N LYS A 112 12.48 3.10 -6.13
CA LYS A 112 11.65 1.99 -6.62
C LYS A 112 10.15 2.19 -6.36
N ARG A 113 9.71 3.45 -6.24
CA ARG A 113 8.30 3.82 -6.13
C ARG A 113 7.81 4.34 -7.46
N PHE A 114 6.84 3.68 -8.04
CA PHE A 114 6.39 3.92 -9.42
C PHE A 114 4.90 4.23 -9.49
N VAL A 115 4.50 4.86 -10.59
CA VAL A 115 3.11 5.13 -10.94
C VAL A 115 2.93 4.99 -12.44
N LEU A 116 1.78 4.47 -12.89
CA LEU A 116 1.41 4.49 -14.31
C LEU A 116 0.87 5.88 -14.70
N PRO A 117 1.00 6.29 -15.98
CA PRO A 117 0.74 7.67 -16.40
C PRO A 117 -0.66 8.21 -16.09
N ASN A 118 -1.67 7.34 -16.11
CA ASN A 118 -3.07 7.70 -15.85
C ASN A 118 -3.54 7.34 -14.44
N ALA A 119 -2.63 6.88 -13.57
CA ALA A 119 -2.99 6.57 -12.20
C ALA A 119 -3.04 7.84 -11.34
N GLU A 120 -3.89 7.81 -10.33
CA GLU A 120 -4.13 8.92 -9.40
C GLU A 120 -3.69 8.56 -7.99
N VAL A 121 -3.12 9.51 -7.28
CA VAL A 121 -2.76 9.37 -5.87
C VAL A 121 -3.56 10.36 -5.05
N MET A 122 -4.09 9.93 -3.90
CA MET A 122 -4.83 10.81 -3.00
C MET A 122 -4.38 10.61 -1.55
N ILE A 123 -4.07 11.72 -0.88
CA ILE A 123 -3.79 11.75 0.55
C ILE A 123 -4.85 12.55 1.29
N HIS A 124 -5.17 12.14 2.49
CA HIS A 124 -6.06 12.85 3.41
C HIS A 124 -5.85 12.38 4.85
N GLN A 125 -6.39 13.16 5.81
CA GLN A 125 -6.38 12.75 7.22
C GLN A 125 -7.30 11.55 7.47
N PRO A 126 -7.10 10.79 8.57
CA PRO A 126 -7.98 9.70 8.95
C PRO A 126 -9.44 10.12 9.06
N LEU A 127 -10.32 9.26 8.56
CA LEU A 127 -11.74 9.34 8.85
C LEU A 127 -12.03 8.47 10.08
N GLY A 128 -12.86 8.96 10.96
CA GLY A 128 -13.27 8.21 12.14
C GLY A 128 -14.41 8.91 12.87
N GLY A 129 -15.05 8.17 13.74
CA GLY A 129 -16.10 8.64 14.63
C GLY A 129 -16.14 7.79 15.89
N ALA A 130 -16.87 8.26 16.88
CA ALA A 130 -17.13 7.52 18.10
C ALA A 130 -18.54 7.82 18.59
N GLU A 131 -19.17 6.79 19.16
CA GLU A 131 -20.48 6.85 19.79
C GLU A 131 -20.39 6.14 21.14
N GLY A 132 -21.15 6.61 22.14
CA GLY A 132 -21.16 6.01 23.46
C GLY A 132 -21.04 7.04 24.58
N GLN A 133 -20.44 6.65 25.70
CA GLN A 133 -20.21 7.53 26.82
C GLN A 133 -19.17 8.63 26.52
N ALA A 134 -19.28 9.78 27.14
CA ALA A 134 -18.39 10.92 26.91
C ALA A 134 -16.89 10.54 27.01
N SER A 135 -16.52 9.73 28.00
CA SER A 135 -15.16 9.26 28.20
C SER A 135 -14.68 8.37 27.05
N ASP A 136 -15.56 7.50 26.49
CA ASP A 136 -15.21 6.63 25.37
C ASP A 136 -15.04 7.44 24.09
N ILE A 137 -15.88 8.45 23.88
CA ILE A 137 -15.75 9.39 22.76
C ILE A 137 -14.41 10.13 22.84
N GLU A 138 -14.02 10.62 24.03
CA GLU A 138 -12.74 11.30 24.23
C GLU A 138 -11.54 10.38 23.96
N ILE A 139 -11.57 9.14 24.45
CA ILE A 139 -10.52 8.14 24.20
C ILE A 139 -10.37 7.87 22.71
N ASN A 140 -11.48 7.64 22.01
CA ASN A 140 -11.47 7.39 20.57
C ASN A 140 -10.98 8.60 19.78
N ALA A 141 -11.40 9.82 20.14
CA ALA A 141 -10.93 11.04 19.50
C ALA A 141 -9.42 11.22 19.65
N ARG A 142 -8.87 11.00 20.84
CA ARG A 142 -7.41 11.04 21.08
C ARG A 142 -6.67 9.98 20.26
N HIS A 143 -7.24 8.79 20.12
CA HIS A 143 -6.65 7.71 19.31
C HIS A 143 -6.59 8.09 17.83
N ILE A 144 -7.67 8.65 17.27
CA ILE A 144 -7.72 9.13 15.88
C ILE A 144 -6.67 10.24 15.65
N ILE A 145 -6.55 11.20 16.57
CA ILE A 145 -5.54 12.26 16.51
C ILE A 145 -4.13 11.68 16.49
N LYS A 146 -3.83 10.72 17.37
CA LYS A 146 -2.53 10.03 17.40
C LYS A 146 -2.23 9.29 16.10
N SER A 147 -3.22 8.62 15.52
CA SER A 147 -3.09 7.95 14.22
C SER A 147 -2.77 8.95 13.11
N ARG A 148 -3.46 10.11 13.09
CA ARG A 148 -3.20 11.19 12.14
C ARG A 148 -1.76 11.69 12.23
N GLU A 149 -1.27 11.96 13.45
CA GLU A 149 0.11 12.40 13.65
C GLU A 149 1.13 11.38 13.16
N THR A 150 0.87 10.09 13.40
CA THR A 150 1.74 9.00 12.95
C THR A 150 1.78 8.94 11.42
N LEU A 151 0.64 8.98 10.76
CA LEU A 151 0.54 8.96 9.29
C LEU A 151 1.23 10.19 8.65
N ASN A 152 1.04 11.36 9.24
CA ASN A 152 1.67 12.59 8.76
C ASN A 152 3.21 12.50 8.85
N LYS A 153 3.75 11.96 9.95
CA LYS A 153 5.19 11.74 10.11
C LYS A 153 5.72 10.73 9.10
N ILE A 154 4.98 9.66 8.83
CA ILE A 154 5.35 8.66 7.81
C ILE A 154 5.40 9.31 6.43
N LEU A 155 4.35 10.05 6.04
CA LEU A 155 4.31 10.76 4.76
C LEU A 155 5.43 11.79 4.65
N ALA A 156 5.67 12.60 5.69
CA ALA A 156 6.77 13.58 5.69
C ALA A 156 8.13 12.91 5.49
N LYS A 157 8.40 11.80 6.21
CA LYS A 157 9.64 11.03 6.06
C LYS A 157 9.81 10.47 4.64
N ASN A 158 8.75 9.88 4.09
CA ASN A 158 8.83 9.17 2.81
C ASN A 158 8.91 10.12 1.61
N THR A 159 8.21 11.26 1.68
CA THR A 159 8.15 12.26 0.60
C THR A 159 9.26 13.30 0.67
N GLY A 160 9.86 13.50 1.85
CA GLY A 160 10.79 14.61 2.11
C GLY A 160 10.11 15.97 2.27
N GLN A 161 8.78 16.02 2.29
CA GLN A 161 8.05 17.28 2.52
C GLN A 161 8.11 17.67 4.01
N PRO A 162 8.10 18.98 4.32
CA PRO A 162 7.96 19.45 5.70
C PRO A 162 6.64 18.92 6.33
N LEU A 163 6.70 18.53 7.61
CA LEU A 163 5.53 18.03 8.34
C LEU A 163 4.34 19.00 8.27
N SER A 164 4.59 20.30 8.43
CA SER A 164 3.58 21.36 8.36
C SER A 164 2.88 21.44 6.99
N LYS A 165 3.60 21.08 5.90
CA LYS A 165 3.00 21.01 4.57
C LYS A 165 2.11 19.78 4.45
N ILE A 166 2.56 18.61 4.93
CA ILE A 166 1.75 17.41 4.98
C ILE A 166 0.46 17.66 5.76
N GLU A 167 0.55 18.22 6.98
CA GLU A 167 -0.60 18.52 7.84
C GLU A 167 -1.64 19.42 7.15
N LYS A 168 -1.18 20.40 6.36
CA LYS A 168 -2.05 21.27 5.57
C LYS A 168 -2.71 20.53 4.41
N ASP A 169 -1.93 19.75 3.66
CA ASP A 169 -2.39 19.12 2.43
C ASP A 169 -3.36 17.95 2.70
N VAL A 170 -3.16 17.21 3.82
CA VAL A 170 -4.05 16.10 4.22
C VAL A 170 -5.32 16.55 4.94
N ASP A 171 -5.52 17.84 5.21
CA ASP A 171 -6.71 18.31 5.92
C ASP A 171 -8.02 17.95 5.18
N ARG A 172 -7.94 17.92 3.85
CA ARG A 172 -8.99 17.44 2.95
C ARG A 172 -8.38 16.51 1.91
N ASN A 173 -9.23 15.91 1.05
CA ASN A 173 -8.76 15.08 -0.05
C ASN A 173 -7.84 15.89 -0.96
N PHE A 174 -6.59 15.46 -1.04
CA PHE A 174 -5.59 16.07 -1.90
C PHE A 174 -5.20 15.09 -3.00
N TYR A 175 -5.82 15.27 -4.17
CA TYR A 175 -5.60 14.43 -5.34
C TYR A 175 -4.37 14.89 -6.12
N MET A 176 -3.64 13.95 -6.67
CA MET A 176 -2.43 14.16 -7.46
C MET A 176 -2.44 13.24 -8.68
N SER A 177 -2.22 13.82 -9.85
CA SER A 177 -1.81 13.10 -11.04
C SER A 177 -0.43 12.42 -10.86
N ALA A 178 -0.03 11.58 -11.80
CA ALA A 178 1.28 10.93 -11.78
C ALA A 178 2.44 11.95 -11.66
N GLU A 179 2.39 13.04 -12.44
CA GLU A 179 3.41 14.09 -12.42
C GLU A 179 3.43 14.87 -11.09
N GLU A 180 2.26 15.19 -10.55
CA GLU A 180 2.15 15.87 -9.26
C GLU A 180 2.65 14.98 -8.12
N ALA A 181 2.31 13.68 -8.10
CA ALA A 181 2.78 12.72 -7.11
C ALA A 181 4.30 12.55 -7.14
N LYS A 182 4.91 12.57 -8.33
CA LYS A 182 6.37 12.58 -8.50
C LYS A 182 6.98 13.86 -7.95
N LYS A 183 6.46 15.02 -8.31
CA LYS A 183 6.93 16.32 -7.80
C LYS A 183 6.75 16.44 -6.30
N TYR A 184 5.71 15.86 -5.75
CA TYR A 184 5.43 15.82 -4.32
C TYR A 184 6.41 14.91 -3.55
N GLY A 185 6.96 13.89 -4.21
CA GLY A 185 7.91 12.94 -3.64
C GLY A 185 7.27 11.65 -3.13
N ILE A 186 5.99 11.40 -3.43
CA ILE A 186 5.33 10.13 -3.08
C ILE A 186 5.90 8.98 -3.91
N ILE A 187 6.23 9.25 -5.17
CA ILE A 187 6.84 8.28 -6.07
C ILE A 187 8.14 8.83 -6.67
N ASP A 188 8.95 7.95 -7.23
CA ASP A 188 10.25 8.29 -7.80
C ASP A 188 10.19 8.42 -9.34
N LYS A 189 9.34 7.60 -10.00
CA LYS A 189 9.31 7.54 -11.47
C LYS A 189 7.93 7.16 -12.00
N ILE A 190 7.56 7.76 -13.13
CA ILE A 190 6.41 7.35 -13.96
C ILE A 190 6.92 6.32 -14.96
N LEU A 191 6.20 5.19 -15.09
CA LEU A 191 6.55 4.09 -16.01
C LEU A 191 5.97 4.28 -17.40
#